data_98f271ca77a1d00bdc1b4d60e04cac6c
#
_entry.id   98f271ca77a1d00bdc1b4d60e04cac6c
#
_cell.length_a   1.000
_cell.length_b   1.000
_cell.length_c   1.000
_cell.angle_alpha   90.00
_cell.angle_beta   90.00
_cell.angle_gamma   90.00
#
_symmetry.space_group_name_H-M   'P 1'
#
loop_
_entity.id
_entity.type
_entity.pdbx_description
1 polymer ?
#
loop_
_entity_poly.entity_id
_entity_poly.type
_entity_poly.pdbx_seq_one_letter_code
_entity_poly.pdbx_strand_id
1 'polypeptide(L)'
;MTKIIGLTGGIGSGKSSIAQHIESLGVPVYITDIEAKKILEIDAVIAKVVALFGEDILDKEKIDKKKIAALVFQDPEKLRKYNNIIHPKVFLHFQNWVKQYENLPLVVKEAAILFESGSYKDCDKIILVTAPKETRIKRVMKRDGVSREAVEQRMAHQWDDEKKKALSDFVIENIDLVKAKESAENIISVLRNQ
;
A
#
# COMPACT_ATOMS: atom_id res chain seq x y z
N MET A 1 24.20 1.51 -1.82
CA MET A 1 23.01 1.34 -0.94
C MET A 1 21.81 1.14 -1.85
N THR A 2 20.99 0.14 -1.61
CA THR A 2 19.80 -0.17 -2.41
C THR A 2 18.77 0.95 -2.27
N LYS A 3 18.31 1.53 -3.39
CA LYS A 3 17.29 2.57 -3.38
C LYS A 3 15.93 1.98 -3.06
N ILE A 4 15.14 2.68 -2.26
CA ILE A 4 13.77 2.33 -1.93
C ILE A 4 12.82 3.20 -2.75
N ILE A 5 12.09 2.59 -3.67
CA ILE A 5 11.14 3.29 -4.54
C ILE A 5 9.73 3.07 -4.02
N GLY A 6 9.07 4.13 -3.58
CA GLY A 6 7.66 4.09 -3.19
C GLY A 6 6.76 3.98 -4.42
N LEU A 7 5.88 2.98 -4.45
CA LEU A 7 4.83 2.85 -5.47
C LEU A 7 3.47 3.05 -4.80
N THR A 8 2.77 4.09 -5.18
CA THR A 8 1.46 4.41 -4.59
C THR A 8 0.42 4.75 -5.65
N GLY A 9 -0.82 4.91 -5.23
CA GLY A 9 -1.93 5.27 -6.09
C GLY A 9 -3.27 5.02 -5.42
N GLY A 10 -4.23 5.86 -5.70
CA GLY A 10 -5.56 5.76 -5.13
C GLY A 10 -6.28 4.48 -5.54
N ILE A 11 -7.32 4.12 -4.78
CA ILE A 11 -8.14 2.94 -5.06
C ILE A 11 -8.61 2.96 -6.53
N GLY A 12 -8.49 1.84 -7.23
CA GLY A 12 -8.87 1.71 -8.64
C GLY A 12 -7.88 2.25 -9.68
N SER A 13 -6.73 2.82 -9.27
CA SER A 13 -5.69 3.33 -10.18
C SER A 13 -4.99 2.24 -10.99
N GLY A 14 -5.03 0.98 -10.53
CA GLY A 14 -4.32 -0.15 -11.16
C GLY A 14 -2.89 -0.34 -10.66
N LYS A 15 -2.55 0.27 -9.54
CA LYS A 15 -1.24 0.16 -8.86
C LYS A 15 -0.74 -1.28 -8.74
N SER A 16 -1.60 -2.23 -8.36
CA SER A 16 -1.22 -3.65 -8.20
C SER A 16 -0.77 -4.29 -9.52
N SER A 17 -1.39 -3.92 -10.66
CA SER A 17 -0.97 -4.41 -11.97
C SER A 17 0.41 -3.87 -12.37
N ILE A 18 0.71 -2.61 -12.01
CA ILE A 18 2.02 -2.01 -12.22
C ILE A 18 3.06 -2.66 -11.27
N ALA A 19 2.70 -2.90 -10.01
CA ALA A 19 3.57 -3.60 -9.06
C ALA A 19 3.98 -5.00 -9.57
N GLN A 20 3.01 -5.80 -10.02
CA GLN A 20 3.26 -7.12 -10.62
C GLN A 20 4.12 -7.03 -11.88
N HIS A 21 3.88 -6.01 -12.71
CA HIS A 21 4.71 -5.81 -13.88
C HIS A 21 6.16 -5.47 -13.53
N ILE A 22 6.38 -4.56 -12.58
CA ILE A 22 7.72 -4.21 -12.07
C ILE A 22 8.42 -5.47 -11.49
N GLU A 23 7.69 -6.30 -10.76
CA GLU A 23 8.21 -7.56 -10.23
C GLU A 23 8.65 -8.51 -11.35
N SER A 24 7.89 -8.59 -12.45
CA SER A 24 8.25 -9.41 -13.62
C SER A 24 9.51 -8.94 -14.36
N LEU A 25 9.95 -7.68 -14.13
CA LEU A 25 11.22 -7.14 -14.60
C LEU A 25 12.41 -7.48 -13.68
N GLY A 26 12.21 -8.35 -12.69
CA GLY A 26 13.24 -8.76 -11.73
C GLY A 26 13.52 -7.71 -10.64
N VAL A 27 12.60 -6.81 -10.36
CA VAL A 27 12.69 -5.85 -9.24
C VAL A 27 11.89 -6.38 -8.07
N PRO A 28 12.49 -6.59 -6.89
CA PRO A 28 11.74 -7.01 -5.71
C PRO A 28 10.69 -5.98 -5.31
N VAL A 29 9.46 -6.44 -5.05
CA VAL A 29 8.34 -5.59 -4.65
C VAL A 29 7.80 -6.03 -3.29
N TYR A 30 7.87 -5.13 -2.32
CA TYR A 30 7.25 -5.31 -1.00
C TYR A 30 5.82 -4.78 -1.02
N ILE A 31 4.83 -5.65 -0.97
CA ILE A 31 3.41 -5.26 -0.94
C ILE A 31 2.98 -5.09 0.51
N THR A 32 2.94 -3.84 0.97
CA THR A 32 2.72 -3.50 2.38
C THR A 32 1.44 -4.11 2.96
N ASP A 33 0.34 -4.12 2.21
CA ASP A 33 -0.94 -4.66 2.67
C ASP A 33 -0.91 -6.19 2.86
N ILE A 34 -0.11 -6.89 2.05
CA ILE A 34 0.08 -8.35 2.19
C ILE A 34 0.93 -8.65 3.41
N GLU A 35 2.03 -7.94 3.57
CA GLU A 35 2.96 -8.19 4.68
C GLU A 35 2.36 -7.77 6.03
N ALA A 36 1.59 -6.69 6.08
CA ALA A 36 0.84 -6.31 7.28
C ALA A 36 -0.16 -7.39 7.71
N LYS A 37 -0.76 -8.12 6.75
CA LYS A 37 -1.65 -9.25 7.07
C LYS A 37 -0.91 -10.42 7.71
N LYS A 38 0.31 -10.71 7.27
CA LYS A 38 1.16 -11.76 7.88
C LYS A 38 1.59 -11.38 9.29
N ILE A 39 1.89 -10.09 9.51
CA ILE A 39 2.27 -9.56 10.83
C ILE A 39 1.14 -9.72 11.85
N LEU A 40 -0.12 -9.61 11.42
CA LEU A 40 -1.30 -9.86 12.26
C LEU A 40 -1.47 -11.35 12.67
N GLU A 41 -0.69 -12.26 12.10
CA GLU A 41 -0.70 -13.69 12.44
C GLU A 41 0.40 -14.06 13.46
N ILE A 42 1.23 -13.09 13.88
CA ILE A 42 2.29 -13.29 14.88
C ILE A 42 1.67 -13.25 16.27
N ASP A 43 1.86 -14.27 17.09
CA ASP A 43 1.27 -14.41 18.44
C ASP A 43 1.50 -13.19 19.32
N ALA A 44 2.72 -12.62 19.32
CA ALA A 44 3.03 -11.43 20.10
C ALA A 44 2.30 -10.17 19.59
N VAL A 45 1.85 -10.14 18.34
CA VAL A 45 1.02 -9.06 17.78
C VAL A 45 -0.43 -9.31 18.11
N ILE A 46 -0.91 -10.56 17.96
CA ILE A 46 -2.25 -10.99 18.37
C ILE A 46 -2.49 -10.58 19.82
N ALA A 47 -1.61 -10.97 20.74
CA ALA A 47 -1.72 -10.64 22.17
C ALA A 47 -1.87 -9.13 22.43
N LYS A 48 -1.11 -8.28 21.72
CA LYS A 48 -1.21 -6.82 21.86
C LYS A 48 -2.51 -6.25 21.33
N VAL A 49 -3.01 -6.80 20.21
CA VAL A 49 -4.26 -6.35 19.60
C VAL A 49 -5.44 -6.82 20.45
N VAL A 50 -5.39 -8.02 20.98
CA VAL A 50 -6.39 -8.55 21.95
C VAL A 50 -6.39 -7.71 23.24
N ALA A 51 -5.23 -7.35 23.78
CA ALA A 51 -5.16 -6.47 24.95
C ALA A 51 -5.78 -5.08 24.69
N LEU A 52 -5.80 -4.62 23.44
CA LEU A 52 -6.41 -3.33 23.07
C LEU A 52 -7.92 -3.40 22.86
N PHE A 53 -8.44 -4.51 22.27
CA PHE A 53 -9.81 -4.60 21.80
C PHE A 53 -10.65 -5.69 22.47
N GLY A 54 -10.05 -6.55 23.30
CA GLY A 54 -10.68 -7.72 23.88
C GLY A 54 -10.63 -8.96 22.99
N GLU A 55 -11.06 -10.11 23.52
CA GLU A 55 -11.04 -11.40 22.81
C GLU A 55 -12.11 -11.52 21.72
N ASP A 56 -13.14 -10.69 21.74
CA ASP A 56 -14.24 -10.69 20.76
C ASP A 56 -13.77 -10.46 19.31
N ILE A 57 -12.55 -9.92 19.13
CA ILE A 57 -11.94 -9.74 17.81
C ILE A 57 -11.38 -11.02 17.23
N LEU A 58 -11.35 -12.11 17.98
CA LEU A 58 -10.82 -13.38 17.50
C LEU A 58 -11.89 -14.22 16.78
N ASP A 59 -11.45 -14.98 15.82
CA ASP A 59 -12.12 -16.14 15.24
C ASP A 59 -11.12 -17.29 15.22
N LYS A 60 -11.39 -18.35 16.01
CA LYS A 60 -10.51 -19.54 16.15
C LYS A 60 -9.04 -19.16 16.37
N GLU A 61 -8.77 -18.35 17.38
CA GLU A 61 -7.44 -17.86 17.78
C GLU A 61 -6.75 -16.90 16.79
N LYS A 62 -7.39 -16.56 15.66
CA LYS A 62 -6.90 -15.59 14.69
C LYS A 62 -7.68 -14.29 14.76
N ILE A 63 -7.00 -13.18 14.45
CA ILE A 63 -7.65 -11.86 14.36
C ILE A 63 -8.65 -11.85 13.21
N ASP A 64 -9.93 -11.61 13.52
CA ASP A 64 -10.96 -11.30 12.53
C ASP A 64 -10.78 -9.84 12.04
N LYS A 65 -10.24 -9.71 10.84
CA LYS A 65 -9.94 -8.41 10.20
C LYS A 65 -11.22 -7.58 9.99
N LYS A 66 -12.38 -8.20 9.83
CA LYS A 66 -13.65 -7.47 9.65
C LYS A 66 -14.10 -6.84 10.98
N LYS A 67 -13.96 -7.57 12.10
CA LYS A 67 -14.26 -7.05 13.44
C LYS A 67 -13.34 -5.87 13.78
N ILE A 68 -12.02 -6.01 13.53
CA ILE A 68 -11.08 -4.90 13.75
C ILE A 68 -11.46 -3.70 12.87
N ALA A 69 -11.71 -3.90 11.58
CA ALA A 69 -12.11 -2.83 10.67
C ALA A 69 -13.35 -2.09 11.18
N ALA A 70 -14.39 -2.81 11.63
CA ALA A 70 -15.60 -2.20 12.18
C ALA A 70 -15.32 -1.35 13.43
N LEU A 71 -14.40 -1.79 14.30
CA LEU A 71 -14.03 -1.07 15.52
C LEU A 71 -13.22 0.20 15.26
N VAL A 72 -12.27 0.14 14.31
CA VAL A 72 -11.34 1.25 14.04
C VAL A 72 -11.90 2.26 13.06
N PHE A 73 -12.83 1.86 12.17
CA PHE A 73 -13.42 2.76 11.17
C PHE A 73 -14.27 3.86 11.78
N GLN A 74 -14.88 3.59 12.94
CA GLN A 74 -15.77 4.50 13.64
C GLN A 74 -15.07 5.33 14.74
N ASP A 75 -13.81 5.00 15.07
CA ASP A 75 -13.10 5.58 16.20
C ASP A 75 -11.65 5.91 15.84
N PRO A 76 -11.34 7.18 15.55
CA PRO A 76 -10.00 7.62 15.18
C PRO A 76 -8.94 7.34 16.27
N GLU A 77 -9.34 7.32 17.56
CA GLU A 77 -8.40 7.02 18.64
C GLU A 77 -8.05 5.54 18.68
N LYS A 78 -9.04 4.66 18.49
CA LYS A 78 -8.81 3.22 18.34
C LYS A 78 -7.95 2.92 17.13
N LEU A 79 -8.21 3.56 15.99
CA LEU A 79 -7.38 3.46 14.80
C LEU A 79 -5.92 3.86 15.09
N ARG A 80 -5.70 4.97 15.79
CA ARG A 80 -4.36 5.42 16.19
C ARG A 80 -3.66 4.41 17.08
N LYS A 81 -4.34 3.89 18.11
CA LYS A 81 -3.78 2.86 19.02
C LYS A 81 -3.43 1.58 18.27
N TYR A 82 -4.31 1.13 17.38
CA TYR A 82 -4.07 -0.03 16.52
C TYR A 82 -2.84 0.18 15.60
N ASN A 83 -2.77 1.32 14.94
CA ASN A 83 -1.65 1.66 14.07
C ASN A 83 -0.32 1.74 14.84
N ASN A 84 -0.31 2.20 16.08
CA ASN A 84 0.88 2.23 16.93
C ASN A 84 1.40 0.82 17.28
N ILE A 85 0.55 -0.21 17.21
CA ILE A 85 0.99 -1.61 17.37
C ILE A 85 1.56 -2.15 16.05
N ILE A 86 0.88 -1.87 14.94
CA ILE A 86 1.15 -2.52 13.65
C ILE A 86 2.29 -1.84 12.88
N HIS A 87 2.27 -0.48 12.77
CA HIS A 87 3.23 0.24 11.94
C HIS A 87 4.70 -0.03 12.30
N PRO A 88 5.12 -0.06 13.59
CA PRO A 88 6.51 -0.36 13.93
C PRO A 88 6.93 -1.77 13.52
N LYS A 89 6.00 -2.74 13.55
CA LYS A 89 6.26 -4.11 13.16
C LYS A 89 6.40 -4.25 11.63
N VAL A 90 5.52 -3.58 10.88
CA VAL A 90 5.62 -3.51 9.42
C VAL A 90 6.90 -2.82 8.99
N PHE A 91 7.27 -1.72 9.65
CA PHE A 91 8.51 -1.00 9.37
C PHE A 91 9.76 -1.88 9.60
N LEU A 92 9.86 -2.53 10.75
CA LEU A 92 10.98 -3.44 11.05
C LEU A 92 11.03 -4.62 10.07
N HIS A 93 9.88 -5.20 9.74
CA HIS A 93 9.78 -6.27 8.76
C HIS A 93 10.27 -5.80 7.39
N PHE A 94 9.85 -4.62 6.96
CA PHE A 94 10.29 -4.02 5.71
C PHE A 94 11.80 -3.76 5.70
N GLN A 95 12.38 -3.21 6.77
CA GLN A 95 13.82 -3.00 6.87
C GLN A 95 14.60 -4.31 6.75
N ASN A 96 14.14 -5.37 7.41
CA ASN A 96 14.77 -6.68 7.33
C ASN A 96 14.62 -7.31 5.93
N TRP A 97 13.49 -7.04 5.26
CA TRP A 97 13.28 -7.48 3.89
C TRP A 97 14.22 -6.74 2.92
N VAL A 98 14.42 -5.43 3.05
CA VAL A 98 15.35 -4.65 2.21
C VAL A 98 16.78 -5.18 2.31
N LYS A 99 17.23 -5.57 3.51
CA LYS A 99 18.58 -6.13 3.71
C LYS A 99 18.84 -7.39 2.88
N GLN A 100 17.81 -8.15 2.55
CA GLN A 100 17.97 -9.35 1.70
C GLN A 100 18.32 -9.00 0.24
N TYR A 101 18.13 -7.74 -0.14
CA TYR A 101 18.34 -7.22 -1.50
C TYR A 101 19.41 -6.12 -1.57
N GLU A 102 20.32 -6.05 -0.58
CA GLU A 102 21.36 -5.02 -0.49
C GLU A 102 22.31 -4.98 -1.69
N ASN A 103 22.39 -6.05 -2.45
CA ASN A 103 23.19 -6.16 -3.67
C ASN A 103 22.45 -5.69 -4.93
N LEU A 104 21.16 -5.32 -4.84
CA LEU A 104 20.38 -4.82 -5.96
C LEU A 104 20.38 -3.28 -5.98
N PRO A 105 20.27 -2.67 -7.17
CA PRO A 105 20.27 -1.20 -7.29
C PRO A 105 19.06 -0.57 -6.63
N LEU A 106 17.90 -1.25 -6.66
CA LEU A 106 16.67 -0.75 -6.07
C LEU A 106 15.68 -1.85 -5.71
N VAL A 107 14.77 -1.53 -4.80
CA VAL A 107 13.56 -2.30 -4.45
C VAL A 107 12.35 -1.39 -4.47
N VAL A 108 11.15 -1.95 -4.61
CA VAL A 108 9.90 -1.19 -4.61
C VAL A 108 9.08 -1.50 -3.36
N LYS A 109 8.59 -0.45 -2.68
CA LYS A 109 7.63 -0.51 -1.59
C LYS A 109 6.27 -0.07 -2.09
N GLU A 110 5.36 -1.00 -2.25
CA GLU A 110 3.99 -0.73 -2.67
C GLU A 110 3.10 -0.49 -1.45
N ALA A 111 2.42 0.67 -1.43
CA ALA A 111 1.44 0.99 -0.39
C ALA A 111 0.34 1.92 -0.92
N ALA A 112 -0.93 1.58 -0.63
CA ALA A 112 -2.08 2.38 -1.05
C ALA A 112 -2.15 3.74 -0.32
N ILE A 113 -1.69 3.80 0.92
CA ILE A 113 -1.71 4.98 1.80
C ILE A 113 -0.30 5.46 2.14
N LEU A 114 0.62 5.42 1.16
CA LEU A 114 2.03 5.77 1.34
C LEU A 114 2.21 7.18 1.93
N PHE A 115 1.49 8.16 1.41
CA PHE A 115 1.52 9.54 1.85
C PHE A 115 0.78 9.74 3.16
N GLU A 116 -0.43 9.20 3.28
CA GLU A 116 -1.31 9.33 4.43
C GLU A 116 -0.69 8.76 5.70
N SER A 117 0.07 7.66 5.57
CA SER A 117 0.80 7.04 6.68
C SER A 117 2.11 7.73 7.02
N GLY A 118 2.60 8.63 6.16
CA GLY A 118 3.91 9.26 6.30
C GLY A 118 5.08 8.37 5.88
N SER A 119 4.83 7.12 5.44
CA SER A 119 5.88 6.17 5.09
C SER A 119 6.60 6.47 3.77
N TYR A 120 6.15 7.50 3.04
CA TYR A 120 6.86 8.05 1.89
C TYR A 120 8.24 8.64 2.25
N LYS A 121 8.42 9.04 3.51
CA LYS A 121 9.68 9.61 4.02
C LYS A 121 10.82 8.59 4.04
N ASP A 122 10.49 7.31 3.99
CA ASP A 122 11.46 6.22 3.95
C ASP A 122 11.80 5.81 2.50
N CYS A 123 11.31 6.54 1.49
CA CYS A 123 11.54 6.26 0.09
C CYS A 123 12.47 7.29 -0.54
N ASP A 124 13.41 6.86 -1.37
CA ASP A 124 14.32 7.73 -2.12
C ASP A 124 13.62 8.43 -3.28
N LYS A 125 12.67 7.73 -3.92
CA LYS A 125 11.84 8.22 -5.02
C LYS A 125 10.43 7.64 -4.93
N ILE A 126 9.46 8.36 -5.51
CA ILE A 126 8.05 7.97 -5.45
C ILE A 126 7.46 7.93 -6.86
N ILE A 127 6.81 6.81 -7.18
CA ILE A 127 6.01 6.60 -8.37
C ILE A 127 4.54 6.62 -7.97
N LEU A 128 3.76 7.56 -8.52
CA LEU A 128 2.31 7.60 -8.38
C LEU A 128 1.65 6.95 -9.61
N VAL A 129 0.80 5.96 -9.37
CA VAL A 129 -0.11 5.43 -10.40
C VAL A 129 -1.47 6.09 -10.24
N THR A 130 -1.94 6.77 -11.28
CA THR A 130 -3.24 7.44 -11.29
C THR A 130 -4.09 7.03 -12.49
N ALA A 131 -5.38 7.34 -12.45
CA ALA A 131 -6.33 7.25 -13.55
C ALA A 131 -7.52 8.18 -13.29
N PRO A 132 -8.28 8.59 -14.31
CA PRO A 132 -9.47 9.42 -14.13
C PRO A 132 -10.44 8.84 -13.10
N LYS A 133 -11.01 9.69 -12.26
CA LYS A 133 -11.89 9.29 -11.14
C LYS A 133 -12.97 8.30 -11.57
N GLU A 134 -13.68 8.59 -12.66
CA GLU A 134 -14.75 7.72 -13.18
C GLU A 134 -14.22 6.33 -13.60
N THR A 135 -13.05 6.28 -14.21
CA THR A 135 -12.40 5.01 -14.57
C THR A 135 -12.08 4.18 -13.32
N ARG A 136 -11.55 4.83 -12.29
CA ARG A 136 -11.23 4.19 -11.01
C ARG A 136 -12.49 3.64 -10.33
N ILE A 137 -13.56 4.42 -10.27
CA ILE A 137 -14.85 4.00 -9.70
C ILE A 137 -15.38 2.76 -10.43
N LYS A 138 -15.46 2.81 -11.77
CA LYS A 138 -15.92 1.68 -12.59
C LYS A 138 -15.10 0.41 -12.37
N ARG A 139 -13.77 0.54 -12.28
CA ARG A 139 -12.86 -0.59 -12.02
C ARG A 139 -13.13 -1.23 -10.65
N VAL A 140 -13.31 -0.42 -9.60
CA VAL A 140 -13.56 -0.93 -8.23
C VAL A 140 -14.94 -1.56 -8.12
N MET A 141 -15.99 -0.94 -8.66
CA MET A 141 -17.33 -1.51 -8.70
C MET A 141 -17.33 -2.89 -9.38
N LYS A 142 -16.67 -3.00 -10.54
CA LYS A 142 -16.57 -4.28 -11.28
C LYS A 142 -15.78 -5.34 -10.51
N ARG A 143 -14.68 -4.96 -9.85
CA ARG A 143 -13.81 -5.90 -9.13
C ARG A 143 -14.45 -6.40 -7.84
N ASP A 144 -15.05 -5.49 -7.05
CA ASP A 144 -15.49 -5.76 -5.66
C ASP A 144 -16.99 -6.03 -5.57
N GLY A 145 -17.78 -5.79 -6.62
CA GLY A 145 -19.23 -5.94 -6.60
C GLY A 145 -19.96 -4.96 -5.66
N VAL A 146 -19.38 -3.77 -5.43
CA VAL A 146 -19.91 -2.76 -4.49
C VAL A 146 -20.55 -1.60 -5.24
N SER A 147 -21.39 -0.80 -4.52
CA SER A 147 -22.01 0.38 -5.07
C SER A 147 -21.00 1.52 -5.31
N ARG A 148 -21.39 2.51 -6.11
CA ARG A 148 -20.61 3.74 -6.37
C ARG A 148 -20.31 4.49 -5.06
N GLU A 149 -21.33 4.63 -4.23
CA GLU A 149 -21.24 5.34 -2.94
C GLU A 149 -20.19 4.69 -2.02
N ALA A 150 -20.18 3.36 -1.96
CA ALA A 150 -19.18 2.63 -1.18
C ALA A 150 -17.75 2.84 -1.70
N VAL A 151 -17.57 3.01 -3.02
CA VAL A 151 -16.27 3.34 -3.61
C VAL A 151 -15.88 4.77 -3.27
N GLU A 152 -16.78 5.72 -3.42
CA GLU A 152 -16.52 7.14 -3.13
C GLU A 152 -16.20 7.38 -1.65
N GLN A 153 -16.86 6.67 -0.73
CA GLN A 153 -16.50 6.68 0.69
C GLN A 153 -15.06 6.21 0.92
N ARG A 154 -14.63 5.12 0.25
CA ARG A 154 -13.23 4.67 0.37
C ARG A 154 -12.24 5.68 -0.23
N MET A 155 -12.61 6.35 -1.31
CA MET A 155 -11.79 7.42 -1.90
C MET A 155 -11.63 8.62 -0.96
N ALA A 156 -12.68 8.99 -0.23
CA ALA A 156 -12.67 10.12 0.71
C ALA A 156 -11.67 9.94 1.87
N HIS A 157 -11.27 8.70 2.18
CA HIS A 157 -10.23 8.41 3.17
C HIS A 157 -8.79 8.49 2.62
N GLN A 158 -8.61 8.75 1.33
CA GLN A 158 -7.31 8.94 0.71
C GLN A 158 -7.12 10.40 0.32
N TRP A 159 -5.86 10.85 0.29
CA TRP A 159 -5.55 12.15 -0.30
C TRP A 159 -5.94 12.18 -1.77
N ASP A 160 -6.30 13.39 -2.25
CA ASP A 160 -6.56 13.58 -3.67
C ASP A 160 -5.30 13.36 -4.53
N ASP A 161 -5.52 13.10 -5.80
CA ASP A 161 -4.43 12.78 -6.73
C ASP A 161 -3.54 14.00 -7.01
N GLU A 162 -4.06 15.23 -6.96
CA GLU A 162 -3.25 16.44 -7.20
C GLU A 162 -2.23 16.66 -6.09
N LYS A 163 -2.65 16.46 -4.83
CA LYS A 163 -1.74 16.52 -3.68
C LYS A 163 -0.66 15.43 -3.76
N LYS A 164 -1.04 14.21 -4.19
CA LYS A 164 -0.09 13.11 -4.36
C LYS A 164 0.88 13.38 -5.51
N LYS A 165 0.40 13.92 -6.64
CA LYS A 165 1.25 14.30 -7.79
C LYS A 165 2.33 15.30 -7.39
N ALA A 166 1.97 16.33 -6.61
CA ALA A 166 2.90 17.35 -6.19
C ALA A 166 4.08 16.83 -5.33
N LEU A 167 3.92 15.65 -4.72
CA LEU A 167 4.92 15.01 -3.85
C LEU A 167 5.57 13.77 -4.50
N SER A 168 5.23 13.46 -5.75
CA SER A 168 5.74 12.29 -6.46
C SER A 168 6.81 12.68 -7.47
N ASP A 169 7.86 11.89 -7.58
CA ASP A 169 8.92 12.10 -8.58
C ASP A 169 8.48 11.67 -9.98
N PHE A 170 7.63 10.64 -10.06
CA PHE A 170 7.12 10.10 -11.32
C PHE A 170 5.62 9.85 -11.24
N VAL A 171 4.92 10.04 -12.36
CA VAL A 171 3.48 9.79 -12.46
C VAL A 171 3.22 8.86 -13.65
N ILE A 172 2.51 7.75 -13.40
CA ILE A 172 2.03 6.83 -14.41
C ILE A 172 0.53 7.00 -14.53
N GLU A 173 0.06 7.51 -15.65
CA GLU A 173 -1.36 7.61 -15.93
C GLU A 173 -1.85 6.29 -16.56
N ASN A 174 -2.60 5.51 -15.79
CA ASN A 174 -3.08 4.20 -16.19
C ASN A 174 -4.51 4.29 -16.78
N ILE A 175 -4.64 4.92 -17.94
CA ILE A 175 -5.84 4.84 -18.78
C ILE A 175 -5.76 3.57 -19.62
N ASP A 176 -4.64 3.38 -20.30
CA ASP A 176 -4.25 2.20 -21.06
C ASP A 176 -3.18 1.42 -20.29
N LEU A 177 -3.45 0.15 -20.00
CA LEU A 177 -2.55 -0.67 -19.19
C LEU A 177 -1.20 -0.96 -19.91
N VAL A 178 -1.22 -1.10 -21.23
CA VAL A 178 0.01 -1.38 -22.00
C VAL A 178 0.95 -0.18 -21.89
N LYS A 179 0.46 1.02 -22.19
CA LYS A 179 1.24 2.25 -22.08
C LYS A 179 1.70 2.52 -20.64
N ALA A 180 0.86 2.19 -19.65
CA ALA A 180 1.23 2.34 -18.24
C ALA A 180 2.38 1.39 -17.84
N LYS A 181 2.42 0.17 -18.37
CA LYS A 181 3.51 -0.78 -18.18
C LYS A 181 4.80 -0.29 -18.85
N GLU A 182 4.73 0.17 -20.10
CA GLU A 182 5.86 0.78 -20.81
C GLU A 182 6.44 1.97 -20.03
N SER A 183 5.57 2.82 -19.48
CA SER A 183 5.99 3.93 -18.61
C SER A 183 6.71 3.43 -17.36
N ALA A 184 6.22 2.36 -16.74
CA ALA A 184 6.87 1.76 -15.58
C ALA A 184 8.25 1.20 -15.93
N GLU A 185 8.40 0.51 -17.06
CA GLU A 185 9.69 0.01 -17.56
C GLU A 185 10.71 1.13 -17.75
N ASN A 186 10.30 2.22 -18.41
CA ASN A 186 11.15 3.38 -18.63
C ASN A 186 11.61 4.01 -17.31
N ILE A 187 10.68 4.19 -16.35
CA ILE A 187 11.00 4.75 -15.03
C ILE A 187 11.98 3.84 -14.29
N ILE A 188 11.73 2.53 -14.25
CA ILE A 188 12.63 1.56 -13.59
C ILE A 188 14.02 1.56 -14.25
N SER A 189 14.09 1.64 -15.58
CA SER A 189 15.37 1.75 -16.31
C SER A 189 16.15 3.00 -15.89
N VAL A 190 15.49 4.16 -15.84
CA VAL A 190 16.11 5.42 -15.37
C VAL A 190 16.62 5.29 -13.94
N LEU A 191 15.81 4.73 -13.04
CA LEU A 191 16.15 4.59 -11.62
C LEU A 191 17.30 3.60 -11.35
N ARG A 192 17.47 2.59 -12.21
CA ARG A 192 18.61 1.65 -12.15
C ARG A 192 19.93 2.28 -12.54
N ASN A 193 19.90 3.29 -13.40
CA ASN A 193 21.09 3.94 -13.97
C ASN A 193 21.52 5.21 -13.20
N GLN A 194 20.78 5.63 -12.21
CA GLN A 194 21.11 6.72 -11.27
C GLN A 194 21.87 6.19 -10.04
#